data_a270b1c89d7975f1709078c1d5aeff44
#
_entry.id   a270b1c89d7975f1709078c1d5aeff44
#
_cell.length_a   1.000
_cell.length_b   1.000
_cell.length_c   1.000
_cell.angle_alpha   90.00
_cell.angle_beta   90.00
_cell.angle_gamma   90.00
#
_symmetry.space_group_name_H-M   'P 1'
#
loop_
_entity.id
_entity.type
_entity.pdbx_description
1 polymer ?
#
loop_
_entity_poly.entity_id
_entity_poly.type
_entity_poly.pdbx_seq_one_letter_code
_entity_poly.pdbx_strand_id
1 'polypeptide(L)'
;MHKRRALLVALSLGLCTPWAFAAPQVPERLQKVDKLIYCSGMDSPPLVSFDETQKPRGLTVDLGVEIAKRLGDKQVQWRVIPFSGLVPALLAQQCDMIVDQLFDKPERRQVIDIVNYMYSSQSVVVPKGNPKGIKTLDDLSAHKVAVLNGSTIKTLLDTHNDSLTKAGKPPMKLVVYNTDTDAFQALRISQVDAYGTTVETSGYYAAMAPDLFQEGVPAFSRILTGLGMRKDDPQLTAAVQQIISDMRSDGSYVRLLDKWHVSSDTLD
;
A
#
# COMPACT_ATOMS: atom_id res chain seq x y z
N MET A 1 -55.44 -62.70 19.44
CA MET A 1 -54.93 -62.14 18.15
C MET A 1 -54.35 -60.76 18.43
N HIS A 2 -53.03 -60.64 18.62
CA HIS A 2 -52.35 -59.37 18.94
C HIS A 2 -51.52 -58.95 17.69
N LYS A 3 -51.92 -57.86 17.04
CA LYS A 3 -51.17 -57.25 15.90
C LYS A 3 -50.10 -56.34 16.49
N ARG A 4 -48.82 -56.69 16.35
CA ARG A 4 -47.68 -55.82 16.62
C ARG A 4 -47.49 -54.87 15.42
N ARG A 5 -47.59 -53.56 15.65
CA ARG A 5 -47.22 -52.52 14.72
C ARG A 5 -45.73 -52.22 14.87
N ALA A 6 -44.94 -52.46 13.87
CA ALA A 6 -43.53 -52.04 13.81
C ALA A 6 -43.47 -50.58 13.36
N LEU A 7 -42.81 -49.74 14.19
CA LEU A 7 -42.54 -48.32 13.88
C LEU A 7 -41.17 -48.25 13.19
N LEU A 8 -41.16 -47.89 11.92
CA LEU A 8 -39.94 -47.60 11.15
C LEU A 8 -39.52 -46.15 11.46
N VAL A 9 -38.40 -45.98 12.17
CA VAL A 9 -37.74 -44.68 12.36
C VAL A 9 -36.80 -44.48 11.20
N ALA A 10 -37.15 -43.56 10.31
CA ALA A 10 -36.25 -43.13 9.23
C ALA A 10 -35.21 -42.14 9.77
N LEU A 11 -33.96 -42.58 9.82
CA LEU A 11 -32.79 -41.74 10.22
C LEU A 11 -32.38 -40.94 8.99
N SER A 12 -32.72 -39.64 8.95
CA SER A 12 -32.24 -38.71 7.93
C SER A 12 -30.82 -38.29 8.26
N LEU A 13 -29.82 -38.89 7.59
CA LEU A 13 -28.45 -38.35 7.59
C LEU A 13 -28.44 -37.02 6.80
N GLY A 14 -28.34 -35.91 7.51
CA GLY A 14 -28.03 -34.60 6.94
C GLY A 14 -26.61 -34.61 6.38
N LEU A 15 -26.47 -34.62 5.05
CA LEU A 15 -25.19 -34.36 4.37
C LEU A 15 -24.79 -32.90 4.60
N CYS A 16 -23.93 -32.64 5.58
CA CYS A 16 -23.17 -31.39 5.62
C CYS A 16 -22.17 -31.38 4.46
N THR A 17 -22.53 -30.76 3.35
CA THR A 17 -21.57 -30.45 2.28
C THR A 17 -20.60 -29.39 2.81
N PRO A 18 -19.28 -29.67 2.87
CA PRO A 18 -18.32 -28.64 3.17
C PRO A 18 -18.39 -27.58 2.07
N TRP A 19 -18.50 -26.31 2.44
CA TRP A 19 -18.33 -25.21 1.54
C TRP A 19 -16.87 -25.23 1.07
N ALA A 20 -16.62 -25.82 -0.08
CA ALA A 20 -15.33 -25.70 -0.75
C ALA A 20 -15.21 -24.26 -1.24
N PHE A 21 -14.33 -23.47 -0.64
CA PHE A 21 -13.90 -22.21 -1.22
C PHE A 21 -13.31 -22.54 -2.60
N ALA A 22 -13.94 -22.04 -3.66
CA ALA A 22 -13.38 -22.21 -4.99
C ALA A 22 -12.02 -21.50 -5.00
N ALA A 23 -10.97 -22.23 -5.38
CA ALA A 23 -9.64 -21.62 -5.55
C ALA A 23 -9.75 -20.46 -6.56
N PRO A 24 -9.02 -19.34 -6.34
CA PRO A 24 -9.06 -18.20 -7.25
C PRO A 24 -8.72 -18.69 -8.67
N GLN A 25 -9.55 -18.33 -9.64
CA GLN A 25 -9.29 -18.73 -11.02
C GLN A 25 -8.04 -17.99 -11.53
N VAL A 26 -6.99 -18.77 -11.83
CA VAL A 26 -5.78 -18.21 -12.45
C VAL A 26 -6.13 -17.65 -13.82
N PRO A 27 -5.91 -16.36 -14.10
CA PRO A 27 -6.19 -15.75 -15.40
C PRO A 27 -5.59 -16.56 -16.55
N GLU A 28 -6.32 -16.70 -17.65
CA GLU A 28 -5.92 -17.58 -18.76
C GLU A 28 -4.50 -17.26 -19.28
N ARG A 29 -4.17 -15.96 -19.41
CA ARG A 29 -2.84 -15.53 -19.85
C ARG A 29 -1.72 -15.95 -18.88
N LEU A 30 -2.03 -16.11 -17.60
CA LEU A 30 -1.06 -16.50 -16.56
C LEU A 30 -0.88 -18.03 -16.47
N GLN A 31 -1.77 -18.82 -17.03
CA GLN A 31 -1.63 -20.28 -17.01
C GLN A 31 -0.40 -20.77 -17.77
N LYS A 32 0.08 -19.97 -18.73
CA LYS A 32 1.21 -20.31 -19.63
C LYS A 32 2.53 -19.64 -19.26
N VAL A 33 2.56 -18.88 -18.16
CA VAL A 33 3.78 -18.18 -17.70
C VAL A 33 4.16 -18.63 -16.30
N ASP A 34 5.45 -18.73 -16.02
CA ASP A 34 5.97 -19.19 -14.72
C ASP A 34 6.23 -18.03 -13.76
N LYS A 35 6.19 -16.78 -14.25
CA LYS A 35 6.53 -15.60 -13.46
C LYS A 35 5.59 -14.43 -13.73
N LEU A 36 5.45 -13.60 -12.69
CA LEU A 36 4.79 -12.30 -12.71
C LEU A 36 5.84 -11.19 -12.62
N ILE A 37 5.66 -10.12 -13.37
CA ILE A 37 6.51 -8.93 -13.29
C ILE A 37 5.75 -7.87 -12.49
N TYR A 38 6.34 -7.43 -11.38
CA TYR A 38 5.80 -6.38 -10.51
C TYR A 38 6.60 -5.09 -10.62
N CYS A 39 5.94 -3.97 -10.89
CA CYS A 39 6.53 -2.64 -10.80
C CYS A 39 6.41 -2.10 -9.37
N SER A 40 7.50 -1.54 -8.85
CA SER A 40 7.56 -0.92 -7.53
C SER A 40 8.68 0.10 -7.43
N GLY A 41 8.55 1.10 -6.54
CA GLY A 41 9.63 2.06 -6.21
C GLY A 41 10.73 1.45 -5.36
N MET A 42 10.40 0.48 -4.51
CA MET A 42 11.32 -0.20 -3.57
C MET A 42 12.05 0.75 -2.62
N ASP A 43 11.41 1.83 -2.20
CA ASP A 43 12.03 2.91 -1.43
C ASP A 43 11.15 3.45 -0.27
N SER A 44 9.99 2.83 -0.01
CA SER A 44 9.03 3.25 1.03
C SER A 44 8.89 2.20 2.15
N PRO A 45 9.91 2.06 3.03
CA PRO A 45 9.80 1.15 4.18
C PRO A 45 8.72 1.64 5.18
N PRO A 46 8.07 0.74 5.92
CA PRO A 46 8.23 -0.71 5.98
C PRO A 46 7.41 -1.46 4.92
N LEU A 47 6.72 -0.76 4.00
CA LEU A 47 5.79 -1.39 3.06
C LEU A 47 6.50 -2.03 1.89
N VAL A 48 7.43 -1.33 1.27
CA VAL A 48 8.18 -1.81 0.11
C VAL A 48 9.59 -1.22 0.09
N SER A 49 10.61 -2.05 0.17
CA SER A 49 12.01 -1.64 0.20
C SER A 49 12.94 -2.83 -0.09
N PHE A 50 14.23 -2.58 -0.13
CA PHE A 50 15.25 -3.62 -0.06
C PHE A 50 15.78 -3.75 1.36
N ASP A 51 16.18 -4.98 1.73
CA ASP A 51 16.99 -5.21 2.94
C ASP A 51 18.49 -4.95 2.65
N GLU A 52 19.31 -5.11 3.68
CA GLU A 52 20.77 -4.92 3.59
C GLU A 52 21.46 -5.87 2.57
N THR A 53 20.81 -6.98 2.21
CA THR A 53 21.27 -7.95 1.22
C THR A 53 20.69 -7.72 -0.18
N GLN A 54 20.03 -6.57 -0.39
CA GLN A 54 19.33 -6.20 -1.62
C GLN A 54 18.17 -7.15 -1.97
N LYS A 55 17.56 -7.79 -1.00
CA LYS A 55 16.34 -8.58 -1.19
C LYS A 55 15.12 -7.72 -0.93
N PRO A 56 14.08 -7.83 -1.78
CA PRO A 56 12.80 -7.16 -1.56
C PRO A 56 12.21 -7.56 -0.19
N ARG A 57 11.79 -6.55 0.58
CA ARG A 57 11.13 -6.73 1.88
C ARG A 57 10.04 -5.68 2.09
N GLY A 58 9.05 -6.03 2.87
CA GLY A 58 7.99 -5.11 3.27
C GLY A 58 6.63 -5.78 3.24
N LEU A 59 5.62 -5.13 3.84
CA LEU A 59 4.25 -5.65 3.85
C LEU A 59 3.74 -5.89 2.42
N THR A 60 3.89 -4.91 1.54
CA THR A 60 3.40 -5.00 0.16
C THR A 60 4.20 -6.03 -0.66
N VAL A 61 5.49 -6.21 -0.34
CA VAL A 61 6.32 -7.28 -0.93
C VAL A 61 5.76 -8.65 -0.54
N ASP A 62 5.53 -8.89 0.76
CA ASP A 62 4.99 -10.16 1.25
C ASP A 62 3.59 -10.43 0.68
N LEU A 63 2.74 -9.39 0.58
CA LEU A 63 1.42 -9.49 -0.05
C LEU A 63 1.55 -9.89 -1.53
N GLY A 64 2.45 -9.25 -2.28
CA GLY A 64 2.69 -9.57 -3.68
C GLY A 64 3.17 -11.02 -3.88
N VAL A 65 4.07 -11.49 -3.02
CA VAL A 65 4.56 -12.89 -3.04
C VAL A 65 3.42 -13.87 -2.73
N GLU A 66 2.58 -13.58 -1.73
CA GLU A 66 1.43 -14.43 -1.41
C GLU A 66 0.39 -14.45 -2.55
N ILE A 67 0.16 -13.32 -3.21
CA ILE A 67 -0.69 -13.26 -4.42
C ILE A 67 -0.11 -14.14 -5.54
N ALA A 68 1.18 -14.03 -5.82
CA ALA A 68 1.84 -14.84 -6.85
C ALA A 68 1.75 -16.35 -6.56
N LYS A 69 1.89 -16.72 -5.30
CA LYS A 69 1.71 -18.10 -4.82
C LYS A 69 0.28 -18.59 -5.07
N ARG A 70 -0.74 -17.81 -4.70
CA ARG A 70 -2.16 -18.18 -4.90
C ARG A 70 -2.59 -18.13 -6.38
N LEU A 71 -1.85 -17.44 -7.22
CA LEU A 71 -2.02 -17.46 -8.69
C LEU A 71 -1.32 -18.64 -9.38
N GLY A 72 -0.97 -19.71 -8.63
CA GLY A 72 -0.38 -20.94 -9.15
C GLY A 72 1.15 -20.97 -9.01
N ASP A 73 1.67 -20.61 -7.83
CA ASP A 73 3.08 -20.62 -7.45
C ASP A 73 3.99 -19.91 -8.45
N LYS A 74 3.55 -18.72 -8.93
CA LYS A 74 4.33 -17.91 -9.88
C LYS A 74 5.55 -17.31 -9.19
N GLN A 75 6.69 -17.33 -9.88
CA GLN A 75 7.86 -16.56 -9.46
C GLN A 75 7.61 -15.07 -9.60
N VAL A 76 8.14 -14.25 -8.71
CA VAL A 76 8.04 -12.79 -8.78
C VAL A 76 9.33 -12.21 -9.34
N GLN A 77 9.22 -11.41 -10.39
CA GLN A 77 10.29 -10.57 -10.89
C GLN A 77 9.95 -9.10 -10.60
N TRP A 78 10.77 -8.45 -9.77
CA TRP A 78 10.60 -7.03 -9.46
C TRP A 78 11.26 -6.16 -10.53
N ARG A 79 10.52 -5.12 -10.95
CA ARG A 79 11.02 -4.05 -11.81
C ARG A 79 10.96 -2.75 -11.03
N VAL A 80 12.12 -2.24 -10.65
CA VAL A 80 12.24 -0.99 -9.90
C VAL A 80 12.06 0.19 -10.85
N ILE A 81 11.09 1.04 -10.54
CA ILE A 81 10.71 2.21 -11.34
C ILE A 81 10.38 3.33 -10.36
N PRO A 82 10.86 4.57 -10.55
CA PRO A 82 10.45 5.69 -9.72
C PRO A 82 8.92 5.80 -9.64
N PHE A 83 8.40 6.15 -8.47
CA PHE A 83 6.96 6.12 -8.17
C PHE A 83 6.10 6.83 -9.24
N SER A 84 6.52 8.00 -9.73
CA SER A 84 5.83 8.75 -10.79
C SER A 84 5.76 8.00 -12.13
N GLY A 85 6.63 7.02 -12.36
CA GLY A 85 6.69 6.18 -13.54
C GLY A 85 5.87 4.88 -13.47
N LEU A 86 5.33 4.50 -12.29
CA LEU A 86 4.67 3.20 -12.09
C LEU A 86 3.44 3.04 -12.99
N VAL A 87 2.52 4.01 -13.01
CA VAL A 87 1.32 3.94 -13.85
C VAL A 87 1.67 3.96 -15.35
N PRO A 88 2.51 4.86 -15.84
CA PRO A 88 3.00 4.79 -17.24
C PRO A 88 3.62 3.44 -17.62
N ALA A 89 4.44 2.84 -16.74
CA ALA A 89 5.07 1.55 -16.99
C ALA A 89 4.05 0.39 -17.05
N LEU A 90 3.05 0.40 -16.17
CA LEU A 90 1.95 -0.56 -16.18
C LEU A 90 1.16 -0.47 -17.49
N LEU A 91 0.80 0.75 -17.93
CA LEU A 91 0.07 0.99 -19.18
C LEU A 91 0.90 0.61 -20.41
N ALA A 92 2.21 0.78 -20.35
CA ALA A 92 3.15 0.32 -21.39
C ALA A 92 3.47 -1.19 -21.31
N GLN A 93 2.74 -1.95 -20.48
CA GLN A 93 2.88 -3.39 -20.29
C GLN A 93 4.29 -3.84 -19.85
N GLN A 94 5.02 -2.96 -19.18
CA GLN A 94 6.33 -3.29 -18.64
C GLN A 94 6.26 -4.17 -17.39
N CYS A 95 5.12 -4.24 -16.77
CA CYS A 95 4.80 -5.15 -15.65
C CYS A 95 3.34 -5.60 -15.69
N ASP A 96 3.04 -6.66 -14.94
CA ASP A 96 1.69 -7.21 -14.81
C ASP A 96 0.85 -6.43 -13.81
N MET A 97 1.50 -5.97 -12.71
CA MET A 97 0.88 -5.23 -11.63
C MET A 97 1.83 -4.18 -11.08
N ILE A 98 1.26 -3.11 -10.51
CA ILE A 98 1.96 -2.25 -9.56
C ILE A 98 1.77 -2.88 -8.17
N VAL A 99 2.88 -3.25 -7.53
CA VAL A 99 2.92 -3.78 -6.16
C VAL A 99 3.70 -2.79 -5.31
N ASP A 100 2.96 -1.76 -4.86
CA ASP A 100 3.48 -0.60 -4.15
C ASP A 100 2.38 -0.01 -3.25
N GLN A 101 2.67 1.05 -2.50
CA GLN A 101 1.68 1.81 -1.74
C GLN A 101 0.96 2.82 -2.64
N LEU A 102 0.01 2.34 -3.44
CA LEU A 102 -0.71 3.18 -4.39
C LEU A 102 -2.04 3.65 -3.82
N PHE A 103 -2.13 4.92 -3.43
CA PHE A 103 -3.39 5.49 -2.94
C PHE A 103 -4.49 5.45 -3.99
N ASP A 104 -5.68 5.01 -3.57
CA ASP A 104 -6.89 4.92 -4.38
C ASP A 104 -7.49 6.31 -4.60
N LYS A 105 -7.23 6.87 -5.77
CA LYS A 105 -7.64 8.22 -6.17
C LYS A 105 -8.47 8.18 -7.45
N PRO A 106 -9.50 9.05 -7.58
CA PRO A 106 -10.34 9.07 -8.77
C PRO A 106 -9.57 9.19 -10.09
N GLU A 107 -8.55 10.03 -10.13
CA GLU A 107 -7.72 10.23 -11.32
C GLU A 107 -6.91 8.98 -11.71
N ARG A 108 -6.45 8.18 -10.73
CA ARG A 108 -5.79 6.89 -11.00
C ARG A 108 -6.79 5.86 -11.51
N ARG A 109 -8.00 5.79 -10.90
CA ARG A 109 -9.07 4.89 -11.33
C ARG A 109 -9.61 5.18 -12.73
N GLN A 110 -9.39 6.37 -13.27
CA GLN A 110 -9.72 6.65 -14.67
C GLN A 110 -8.89 5.80 -15.63
N VAL A 111 -7.64 5.49 -15.30
CA VAL A 111 -6.67 4.85 -16.21
C VAL A 111 -6.28 3.42 -15.82
N ILE A 112 -6.37 3.05 -14.54
CA ILE A 112 -6.05 1.71 -14.03
C ILE A 112 -7.15 1.23 -13.07
N ASP A 113 -7.19 -0.08 -12.80
CA ASP A 113 -7.93 -0.66 -11.70
C ASP A 113 -7.05 -0.70 -10.45
N ILE A 114 -7.67 -0.52 -9.27
CA ILE A 114 -6.99 -0.59 -7.98
C ILE A 114 -7.73 -1.58 -7.08
N VAL A 115 -7.02 -2.61 -6.62
CA VAL A 115 -7.50 -3.54 -5.60
C VAL A 115 -6.91 -3.13 -4.26
N ASN A 116 -7.78 -2.65 -3.37
CA ASN A 116 -7.36 -2.12 -2.08
C ASN A 116 -6.99 -3.25 -1.11
N TYR A 117 -5.93 -3.03 -0.32
CA TYR A 117 -5.47 -3.97 0.69
C TYR A 117 -5.33 -3.37 2.09
N MET A 118 -5.31 -2.05 2.26
CA MET A 118 -5.30 -1.40 3.58
C MET A 118 -5.73 0.06 3.47
N TYR A 119 -5.96 0.71 4.60
CA TYR A 119 -5.95 2.16 4.71
C TYR A 119 -4.53 2.66 4.98
N SER A 120 -4.28 3.92 4.67
CA SER A 120 -3.09 4.65 5.09
C SER A 120 -3.42 6.14 5.24
N SER A 121 -2.54 6.88 5.90
CA SER A 121 -2.68 8.32 6.10
C SER A 121 -1.38 9.03 5.74
N GLN A 122 -1.44 10.35 5.60
CA GLN A 122 -0.25 11.17 5.42
C GLN A 122 0.27 11.67 6.77
N SER A 123 1.57 11.93 6.84
CA SER A 123 2.26 12.49 8.00
C SER A 123 3.44 13.35 7.54
N VAL A 124 4.04 14.06 8.47
CA VAL A 124 5.25 14.87 8.22
C VAL A 124 6.30 14.56 9.29
N VAL A 125 7.49 14.20 8.84
CA VAL A 125 8.67 13.97 9.69
C VAL A 125 9.46 15.25 9.83
N VAL A 126 9.95 15.51 11.04
CA VAL A 126 10.82 16.66 11.36
C VAL A 126 12.03 16.20 12.17
N PRO A 127 13.11 17.01 12.23
CA PRO A 127 14.24 16.74 13.11
C PRO A 127 13.80 16.67 14.59
N LYS A 128 14.50 15.87 15.39
CA LYS A 128 14.26 15.71 16.83
C LYS A 128 14.25 17.05 17.53
N GLY A 129 13.33 17.21 18.48
CA GLY A 129 13.09 18.47 19.18
C GLY A 129 12.30 19.50 18.38
N ASN A 130 11.97 19.21 17.12
CA ASN A 130 11.15 20.05 16.25
C ASN A 130 11.56 21.54 16.28
N PRO A 131 12.79 21.88 15.85
CA PRO A 131 13.35 23.22 16.04
C PRO A 131 12.57 24.33 15.28
N LYS A 132 11.71 23.96 14.35
CA LYS A 132 10.84 24.87 13.59
C LYS A 132 9.42 24.96 14.15
N GLY A 133 9.09 24.19 15.19
CA GLY A 133 7.78 24.19 15.82
C GLY A 133 6.63 23.68 14.94
N ILE A 134 6.92 22.85 13.93
CA ILE A 134 5.95 22.31 12.96
C ILE A 134 5.07 21.27 13.64
N LYS A 135 3.77 21.56 13.82
CA LYS A 135 2.77 20.70 14.48
C LYS A 135 1.49 20.56 13.65
N THR A 136 1.29 21.47 12.71
CA THR A 136 0.14 21.50 11.79
C THR A 136 0.61 21.77 10.38
N LEU A 137 -0.28 21.57 9.39
CA LEU A 137 0.04 21.90 7.99
C LEU A 137 0.30 23.41 7.80
N ASP A 138 -0.33 24.26 8.61
CA ASP A 138 -0.13 25.71 8.56
C ASP A 138 1.29 26.12 9.02
N ASP A 139 1.89 25.35 9.94
CA ASP A 139 3.24 25.62 10.43
C ASP A 139 4.31 25.31 9.37
N LEU A 140 3.95 24.63 8.29
CA LEU A 140 4.84 24.41 7.14
C LEU A 140 5.02 25.66 6.27
N SER A 141 4.23 26.71 6.50
CA SER A 141 4.33 28.01 5.81
C SER A 141 5.77 28.53 5.82
N ALA A 142 6.28 28.95 4.66
CA ALA A 142 7.64 29.43 4.41
C ALA A 142 8.77 28.39 4.60
N HIS A 143 8.47 27.17 5.06
CA HIS A 143 9.46 26.10 5.25
C HIS A 143 9.69 25.28 3.97
N LYS A 144 10.86 24.65 3.88
CA LYS A 144 11.19 23.68 2.84
C LYS A 144 10.72 22.30 3.24
N VAL A 145 9.88 21.69 2.41
CA VAL A 145 9.31 20.35 2.65
C VAL A 145 9.70 19.42 1.52
N ALA A 146 10.44 18.35 1.83
CA ALA A 146 10.72 17.29 0.86
C ALA A 146 9.47 16.45 0.60
N VAL A 147 9.23 16.07 -0.65
CA VAL A 147 8.13 15.21 -1.06
C VAL A 147 8.54 14.34 -2.24
N LEU A 148 7.94 13.14 -2.32
CA LEU A 148 8.11 12.23 -3.45
C LEU A 148 7.32 12.73 -4.68
N ASN A 149 7.94 12.67 -5.85
CA ASN A 149 7.31 13.03 -7.12
C ASN A 149 6.13 12.11 -7.44
N GLY A 150 4.98 12.69 -7.83
CA GLY A 150 3.74 11.96 -8.15
C GLY A 150 2.98 11.41 -6.93
N SER A 151 3.46 11.66 -5.71
CA SER A 151 2.83 11.19 -4.47
C SER A 151 1.56 11.95 -4.12
N THR A 152 0.74 11.33 -3.29
CA THR A 152 -0.50 11.93 -2.77
C THR A 152 -0.18 13.07 -1.79
N ILE A 153 0.83 12.91 -0.95
CA ILE A 153 1.25 13.98 -0.02
C ILE A 153 1.63 15.25 -0.77
N LYS A 154 2.37 15.15 -1.88
CA LYS A 154 2.69 16.31 -2.72
C LYS A 154 1.43 17.04 -3.16
N THR A 155 0.43 16.32 -3.70
CA THR A 155 -0.83 16.92 -4.15
C THR A 155 -1.57 17.62 -3.01
N LEU A 156 -1.63 17.01 -1.82
CA LEU A 156 -2.29 17.59 -0.65
C LEU A 156 -1.58 18.85 -0.16
N LEU A 157 -0.25 18.85 -0.15
CA LEU A 157 0.53 20.03 0.26
C LEU A 157 0.46 21.15 -0.79
N ASP A 158 0.42 20.84 -2.08
CA ASP A 158 0.15 21.84 -3.13
C ASP A 158 -1.23 22.51 -2.90
N THR A 159 -2.27 21.72 -2.64
CA THR A 159 -3.61 22.23 -2.32
C THR A 159 -3.60 23.09 -1.04
N HIS A 160 -2.82 22.68 -0.02
CA HIS A 160 -2.70 23.47 1.21
C HIS A 160 -1.95 24.79 0.97
N ASN A 161 -1.00 24.85 0.06
CA ASN A 161 -0.34 26.08 -0.39
C ASN A 161 -1.32 27.11 -0.96
N ASP A 162 -2.32 26.64 -1.72
CA ASP A 162 -3.38 27.54 -2.21
C ASP A 162 -4.17 28.15 -1.04
N SER A 163 -4.41 27.37 0.00
CA SER A 163 -5.10 27.82 1.22
C SER A 163 -4.26 28.84 2.01
N LEU A 164 -2.97 28.58 2.17
CA LEU A 164 -2.02 29.52 2.80
C LEU A 164 -1.98 30.86 2.05
N THR A 165 -1.88 30.80 0.72
CA THR A 165 -1.85 32.00 -0.14
C THR A 165 -3.13 32.81 -0.01
N LYS A 166 -4.30 32.16 -0.02
CA LYS A 166 -5.60 32.83 0.20
C LYS A 166 -5.71 33.48 1.58
N ALA A 167 -5.03 32.92 2.57
CA ALA A 167 -4.96 33.45 3.93
C ALA A 167 -3.87 34.54 4.10
N GLY A 168 -3.17 34.95 3.03
CA GLY A 168 -2.09 35.92 3.07
C GLY A 168 -0.80 35.40 3.73
N LYS A 169 -0.68 34.09 3.93
CA LYS A 169 0.53 33.45 4.44
C LYS A 169 1.45 33.03 3.28
N PRO A 170 2.79 33.09 3.45
CA PRO A 170 3.70 32.58 2.43
C PRO A 170 3.53 31.07 2.26
N PRO A 171 3.54 30.56 1.01
CA PRO A 171 3.44 29.12 0.76
C PRO A 171 4.67 28.38 1.27
N MET A 172 4.52 27.08 1.62
CA MET A 172 5.66 26.19 1.82
C MET A 172 6.41 25.95 0.51
N LYS A 173 7.72 25.74 0.60
CA LYS A 173 8.56 25.43 -0.55
C LYS A 173 8.67 23.90 -0.70
N LEU A 174 7.90 23.29 -1.58
CA LEU A 174 8.01 21.87 -1.87
C LEU A 174 9.29 21.58 -2.67
N VAL A 175 10.13 20.70 -2.14
CA VAL A 175 11.33 20.18 -2.80
C VAL A 175 11.03 18.74 -3.23
N VAL A 176 10.92 18.53 -4.54
CA VAL A 176 10.44 17.27 -5.11
C VAL A 176 11.61 16.35 -5.40
N TYR A 177 11.54 15.11 -4.92
CA TYR A 177 12.52 14.06 -5.14
C TYR A 177 11.90 12.91 -5.93
N ASN A 178 12.74 12.14 -6.63
CA ASN A 178 12.27 10.98 -7.41
C ASN A 178 12.17 9.69 -6.58
N THR A 179 12.80 9.66 -5.41
CA THR A 179 12.73 8.56 -4.45
C THR A 179 12.41 9.06 -3.05
N ASP A 180 11.70 8.25 -2.25
CA ASP A 180 11.49 8.55 -0.82
C ASP A 180 12.79 8.55 -0.04
N THR A 181 13.75 7.70 -0.43
CA THR A 181 15.09 7.67 0.17
C THR A 181 15.81 9.00 0.03
N ASP A 182 15.79 9.63 -1.17
CA ASP A 182 16.43 10.93 -1.38
C ASP A 182 15.72 12.04 -0.62
N ALA A 183 14.38 12.01 -0.57
CA ALA A 183 13.58 12.96 0.20
C ALA A 183 13.92 12.89 1.70
N PHE A 184 14.01 11.69 2.26
CA PHE A 184 14.42 11.49 3.65
C PHE A 184 15.88 11.90 3.89
N GLN A 185 16.80 11.58 2.98
CA GLN A 185 18.21 12.00 3.10
C GLN A 185 18.35 13.53 3.13
N ALA A 186 17.55 14.26 2.33
CA ALA A 186 17.54 15.72 2.35
C ALA A 186 17.15 16.28 3.73
N LEU A 187 16.19 15.65 4.43
CA LEU A 187 15.87 15.99 5.82
C LEU A 187 17.05 15.67 6.74
N ARG A 188 17.66 14.50 6.60
CA ARG A 188 18.78 14.04 7.44
C ARG A 188 19.98 14.97 7.41
N ILE A 189 20.29 15.56 6.26
CA ILE A 189 21.40 16.53 6.10
C ILE A 189 20.94 17.98 6.23
N SER A 190 19.73 18.24 6.74
CA SER A 190 19.17 19.58 6.97
C SER A 190 19.06 20.45 5.70
N GLN A 191 18.93 19.84 4.53
CA GLN A 191 18.68 20.54 3.26
C GLN A 191 17.23 21.03 3.16
N VAL A 192 16.33 20.36 3.88
CA VAL A 192 14.92 20.71 4.06
C VAL A 192 14.56 20.73 5.55
N ASP A 193 13.45 21.39 5.90
CA ASP A 193 12.98 21.54 7.28
C ASP A 193 12.07 20.38 7.71
N ALA A 194 11.40 19.74 6.76
CA ALA A 194 10.45 18.66 6.97
C ALA A 194 10.40 17.70 5.77
N TYR A 195 9.90 16.47 5.99
CA TYR A 195 9.65 15.46 4.96
C TYR A 195 8.21 14.99 5.06
N GLY A 196 7.44 15.24 4.00
CA GLY A 196 6.06 14.77 3.86
C GLY A 196 6.02 13.36 3.25
N THR A 197 5.39 12.42 3.96
CA THR A 197 5.30 11.01 3.58
C THR A 197 4.05 10.36 4.16
N THR A 198 3.98 9.04 4.22
CA THR A 198 2.91 8.28 4.86
C THR A 198 3.22 8.02 6.33
N VAL A 199 2.19 7.69 7.12
CA VAL A 199 2.34 7.40 8.55
C VAL A 199 3.26 6.20 8.80
N GLU A 200 3.20 5.17 7.95
CA GLU A 200 4.01 3.97 8.07
C GLU A 200 5.50 4.28 7.84
N THR A 201 5.81 5.05 6.80
CA THR A 201 7.18 5.47 6.49
C THR A 201 7.70 6.46 7.53
N SER A 202 6.85 7.40 7.99
CA SER A 202 7.16 8.32 9.09
C SER A 202 7.50 7.56 10.37
N GLY A 203 6.65 6.62 10.78
CA GLY A 203 6.88 5.77 11.95
C GLY A 203 8.14 4.93 11.84
N TYR A 204 8.40 4.37 10.66
CA TYR A 204 9.62 3.59 10.42
C TYR A 204 10.89 4.42 10.64
N TYR A 205 10.99 5.61 10.06
CA TYR A 205 12.17 6.46 10.21
C TYR A 205 12.32 7.03 11.62
N ALA A 206 11.21 7.37 12.28
CA ALA A 206 11.23 7.79 13.68
C ALA A 206 11.69 6.67 14.61
N ALA A 207 11.28 5.42 14.37
CA ALA A 207 11.72 4.27 15.15
C ALA A 207 13.16 3.85 14.85
N MET A 208 13.62 3.98 13.60
CA MET A 208 14.99 3.66 13.18
C MET A 208 16.02 4.62 13.78
N ALA A 209 15.66 5.90 13.93
CA ALA A 209 16.57 6.94 14.44
C ALA A 209 15.85 7.90 15.42
N PRO A 210 15.42 7.41 16.60
CA PRO A 210 14.57 8.17 17.53
C PRO A 210 15.25 9.41 18.13
N ASP A 211 16.58 9.45 18.09
CA ASP A 211 17.37 10.60 18.53
C ASP A 211 17.54 11.68 17.45
N LEU A 212 17.19 11.37 16.19
CA LEU A 212 17.38 12.28 15.06
C LEU A 212 16.04 12.81 14.50
N PHE A 213 14.97 12.04 14.57
CA PHE A 213 13.69 12.36 13.92
C PHE A 213 12.50 12.12 14.84
N GLN A 214 11.43 12.80 14.54
CA GLN A 214 10.13 12.62 15.18
C GLN A 214 9.00 13.00 14.21
N GLU A 215 7.78 12.60 14.55
CA GLU A 215 6.58 13.11 13.87
C GLU A 215 6.44 14.60 14.16
N GLY A 216 6.20 15.38 13.10
CA GLY A 216 5.91 16.82 13.17
C GLY A 216 4.42 17.08 13.07
N VAL A 217 3.80 16.71 11.94
CA VAL A 217 2.35 16.81 11.74
C VAL A 217 1.74 15.43 11.90
N PRO A 218 0.76 15.26 12.83
CA PRO A 218 0.06 14.00 13.02
C PRO A 218 -0.65 13.49 11.76
N ALA A 219 -1.03 12.22 11.78
CA ALA A 219 -1.73 11.56 10.69
C ALA A 219 -2.95 12.35 10.19
N PHE A 220 -3.05 12.55 8.88
CA PHE A 220 -4.17 13.20 8.21
C PHE A 220 -4.49 12.51 6.88
N SER A 221 -5.69 12.78 6.33
CA SER A 221 -6.13 12.24 5.03
C SER A 221 -6.05 10.72 4.94
N ARG A 222 -6.82 10.02 5.79
CA ARG A 222 -6.93 8.54 5.74
C ARG A 222 -7.58 8.11 4.41
N ILE A 223 -6.86 7.37 3.58
CA ILE A 223 -7.23 6.98 2.22
C ILE A 223 -6.96 5.49 2.03
N LEU A 224 -7.80 4.80 1.26
CA LEU A 224 -7.54 3.44 0.80
C LEU A 224 -6.28 3.40 -0.04
N THR A 225 -5.48 2.36 0.14
CA THR A 225 -4.31 2.07 -0.69
C THR A 225 -4.39 0.65 -1.24
N GLY A 226 -3.83 0.44 -2.42
CA GLY A 226 -4.01 -0.79 -3.16
C GLY A 226 -2.92 -1.09 -4.17
N LEU A 227 -3.12 -2.21 -4.86
CA LEU A 227 -2.32 -2.70 -5.97
C LEU A 227 -2.94 -2.22 -7.28
N GLY A 228 -2.11 -1.87 -8.26
CA GLY A 228 -2.57 -1.37 -9.56
C GLY A 228 -2.57 -2.44 -10.63
N MET A 229 -3.66 -2.56 -11.41
CA MET A 229 -3.79 -3.44 -12.58
C MET A 229 -4.28 -2.64 -13.78
N ARG A 230 -4.03 -3.16 -14.99
CA ARG A 230 -4.57 -2.58 -16.22
C ARG A 230 -6.07 -2.86 -16.33
N LYS A 231 -6.82 -1.92 -16.87
CA LYS A 231 -8.27 -2.08 -17.14
C LYS A 231 -8.57 -3.13 -18.23
N ASP A 232 -7.62 -3.41 -19.11
CA ASP A 232 -7.73 -4.42 -20.15
C ASP A 232 -7.43 -5.85 -19.64
N ASP A 233 -7.16 -6.01 -18.33
CA ASP A 233 -6.92 -7.31 -17.68
C ASP A 233 -7.90 -7.54 -16.50
N PRO A 234 -9.21 -7.54 -16.74
CA PRO A 234 -10.20 -7.69 -15.69
C PRO A 234 -10.13 -9.04 -14.96
N GLN A 235 -9.60 -10.08 -15.63
CA GLN A 235 -9.41 -11.39 -15.01
C GLN A 235 -8.36 -11.33 -13.90
N LEU A 236 -7.25 -10.61 -14.09
CA LEU A 236 -6.24 -10.43 -13.06
C LEU A 236 -6.79 -9.58 -11.90
N THR A 237 -7.50 -8.49 -12.21
CA THR A 237 -8.16 -7.65 -11.20
C THR A 237 -9.10 -8.48 -10.32
N ALA A 238 -9.98 -9.30 -10.92
CA ALA A 238 -10.91 -10.16 -10.19
C ALA A 238 -10.20 -11.24 -9.37
N ALA A 239 -9.14 -11.86 -9.91
CA ALA A 239 -8.37 -12.88 -9.21
C ALA A 239 -7.66 -12.30 -7.97
N VAL A 240 -7.03 -11.12 -8.10
CA VAL A 240 -6.37 -10.44 -6.98
C VAL A 240 -7.39 -10.01 -5.91
N GLN A 241 -8.55 -9.50 -6.32
CA GLN A 241 -9.65 -9.15 -5.41
C GLN A 241 -10.12 -10.38 -4.61
N GLN A 242 -10.30 -11.53 -5.29
CA GLN A 242 -10.69 -12.78 -4.63
C GLN A 242 -9.61 -13.25 -3.66
N ILE A 243 -8.33 -13.19 -4.05
CA ILE A 243 -7.22 -13.60 -3.19
C ILE A 243 -7.18 -12.77 -1.90
N ILE A 244 -7.35 -11.43 -1.96
CA ILE A 244 -7.39 -10.59 -0.77
C ILE A 244 -8.60 -10.95 0.11
N SER A 245 -9.77 -11.22 -0.50
CA SER A 245 -10.96 -11.69 0.22
C SER A 245 -10.72 -13.03 0.93
N ASP A 246 -10.07 -13.97 0.25
CA ASP A 246 -9.72 -15.28 0.81
C ASP A 246 -8.71 -15.15 1.95
N MET A 247 -7.70 -14.27 1.80
CA MET A 247 -6.73 -13.97 2.85
C MET A 247 -7.39 -13.37 4.10
N ARG A 248 -8.43 -12.55 3.92
CA ARG A 248 -9.23 -12.03 5.04
C ARG A 248 -9.99 -13.17 5.73
N SER A 249 -10.57 -14.06 4.96
CA SER A 249 -11.38 -15.18 5.47
C SER A 249 -10.55 -16.24 6.19
N ASP A 250 -9.34 -16.53 5.72
CA ASP A 250 -8.43 -17.53 6.31
C ASP A 250 -7.50 -16.94 7.40
N GLY A 251 -7.60 -15.65 7.66
CA GLY A 251 -6.82 -14.91 8.66
C GLY A 251 -5.37 -14.62 8.27
N SER A 252 -4.91 -14.99 7.07
CA SER A 252 -3.54 -14.70 6.60
C SER A 252 -3.31 -13.21 6.38
N TYR A 253 -4.38 -12.47 6.01
CA TYR A 253 -4.35 -11.02 5.88
C TYR A 253 -4.02 -10.34 7.22
N VAL A 254 -4.71 -10.70 8.30
CA VAL A 254 -4.45 -10.11 9.63
C VAL A 254 -3.04 -10.45 10.09
N ARG A 255 -2.60 -11.71 9.95
CA ARG A 255 -1.23 -12.11 10.30
C ARG A 255 -0.17 -11.32 9.51
N LEU A 256 -0.46 -10.96 8.25
CA LEU A 256 0.44 -10.15 7.44
C LEU A 256 0.56 -8.72 8.00
N LEU A 257 -0.56 -8.07 8.34
CA LEU A 257 -0.57 -6.73 8.94
C LEU A 257 0.13 -6.72 10.31
N ASP A 258 -0.13 -7.73 11.15
CA ASP A 258 0.49 -7.86 12.47
C ASP A 258 2.02 -8.02 12.37
N LYS A 259 2.49 -8.83 11.40
CA LYS A 259 3.93 -9.00 11.13
C LYS A 259 4.65 -7.67 10.88
N TRP A 260 3.96 -6.72 10.26
CA TRP A 260 4.52 -5.42 9.88
C TRP A 260 4.07 -4.27 10.78
N HIS A 261 3.35 -4.56 11.89
CA HIS A 261 2.88 -3.61 12.89
C HIS A 261 1.98 -2.48 12.32
N VAL A 262 1.13 -2.82 11.35
CA VAL A 262 0.17 -1.91 10.71
C VAL A 262 -1.28 -2.38 10.83
N SER A 263 -1.60 -3.11 11.90
CA SER A 263 -2.93 -3.70 12.13
C SER A 263 -4.04 -2.66 12.32
N SER A 264 -3.70 -1.39 12.63
CA SER A 264 -4.66 -0.28 12.68
C SER A 264 -5.21 0.12 11.31
N ASP A 265 -4.55 -0.31 10.24
CA ASP A 265 -4.83 0.10 8.86
C ASP A 265 -5.63 -0.94 8.08
N THR A 266 -6.24 -1.92 8.79
CA THR A 266 -7.10 -2.95 8.21
C THR A 266 -8.24 -2.36 7.38
N LEU A 267 -8.62 -3.10 6.33
CA LEU A 267 -9.90 -2.88 5.65
C LEU A 267 -11.05 -3.30 6.59
N ASP A 268 -12.12 -2.53 6.59
CA ASP A 268 -13.36 -2.80 7.34
C ASP A 268 -14.07 -4.08 6.83
#